data_a94dbdb62f6d93979557a511c00f414e
#
_entry.id   a94dbdb62f6d93979557a511c00f414e
#
_cell.length_a   1.000
_cell.length_b   1.000
_cell.length_c   1.000
_cell.angle_alpha   90.00
_cell.angle_beta   90.00
_cell.angle_gamma   90.00
#
_symmetry.space_group_name_H-M   'P 1'
#
loop_
_entity.id
_entity.type
_entity.pdbx_description
1 polymer ?
#
loop_
_entity_poly.entity_id
_entity_poly.type
_entity_poly.pdbx_seq_one_letter_code
_entity_poly.pdbx_strand_id
1 'polypeptide(L)'
;MNPLHDVLAAQIAASGPLPINQFMTTALFHPQYGYYTTQTVFGQKGDFITAPEVSQMFGELIGLALAQTWIDQGCPSSFQLVELGPGRGTLMADILRATKSVNGFHRAAHIKLIEASAKLKEEQQRALMGYNVTWVEDVTDLDQSPVFLVANEFFDALPIRQFQRIDDLWRERMIGISKGQLNIALGGVVSHPYLIERLKDTRDGDIVELCPSASLIIEQISDLIETHGGAAFIFDYGEWRSCGDTLQAIKDHKFANILENIGASDITAHVDFEALVSKNKAQHSAMTPQGIWLERMGITARAQALAKSLSGEALENHILAHRRLTHPDEMGKLFKVIAIYPSSSSCPVGFPT
;
A
#
# COMPACT_ATOMS: atom_id res chain seq x y z
N MET A 1 7.17 22.74 21.51
CA MET A 1 7.92 21.46 21.48
C MET A 1 7.01 20.41 20.86
N ASN A 2 7.55 19.51 20.06
CA ASN A 2 6.73 18.44 19.47
C ASN A 2 6.49 17.36 20.54
N PRO A 3 5.25 17.03 20.93
CA PRO A 3 4.98 16.06 21.99
C PRO A 3 5.58 14.67 21.71
N LEU A 4 5.66 14.25 20.44
CA LEU A 4 6.26 12.96 20.08
C LEU A 4 7.77 12.94 20.23
N HIS A 5 8.46 14.09 20.14
CA HIS A 5 9.87 14.16 20.44
C HIS A 5 10.13 13.76 21.91
N ASP A 6 9.32 14.25 22.84
CA ASP A 6 9.48 13.95 24.27
C ASP A 6 9.14 12.48 24.58
N VAL A 7 8.11 11.92 23.89
CA VAL A 7 7.76 10.49 23.98
C VAL A 7 8.93 9.63 23.51
N LEU A 8 9.47 9.90 22.32
CA LEU A 8 10.61 9.16 21.76
C LEU A 8 11.87 9.31 22.62
N ALA A 9 12.12 10.52 23.14
CA ALA A 9 13.25 10.76 24.03
C ALA A 9 13.15 9.93 25.32
N ALA A 10 11.95 9.84 25.91
CA ALA A 10 11.71 9.00 27.08
C ALA A 10 11.89 7.50 26.77
N GLN A 11 11.40 7.03 25.64
CA GLN A 11 11.59 5.64 25.19
C GLN A 11 13.09 5.32 25.00
N ILE A 12 13.83 6.20 24.31
CA ILE A 12 15.27 6.03 24.09
C ILE A 12 16.05 6.04 25.40
N ALA A 13 15.68 6.91 26.33
CA ALA A 13 16.32 6.97 27.65
C ALA A 13 16.09 5.68 28.47
N ALA A 14 14.94 5.04 28.31
CA ALA A 14 14.57 3.83 29.05
C ALA A 14 15.13 2.54 28.41
N SER A 15 15.18 2.44 27.09
CA SER A 15 15.49 1.18 26.36
C SER A 15 16.69 1.26 25.42
N GLY A 16 17.33 2.44 25.29
CA GLY A 16 18.36 2.69 24.28
C GLY A 16 17.77 3.08 22.92
N PRO A 17 18.62 3.20 21.88
CA PRO A 17 18.19 3.58 20.55
C PRO A 17 17.07 2.69 20.01
N LEU A 18 16.10 3.27 19.30
CA LEU A 18 14.91 2.59 18.78
C LEU A 18 15.15 2.14 17.33
N PRO A 19 14.77 0.93 16.95
CA PRO A 19 14.63 0.55 15.54
C PRO A 19 13.71 1.51 14.78
N ILE A 20 13.95 1.71 13.48
CA ILE A 20 13.16 2.64 12.66
C ILE A 20 11.68 2.26 12.64
N ASN A 21 11.32 0.98 12.63
CA ASN A 21 9.91 0.57 12.69
C ASN A 21 9.20 1.05 13.97
N GLN A 22 9.86 1.07 15.11
CA GLN A 22 9.27 1.61 16.35
C GLN A 22 9.09 3.12 16.28
N PHE A 23 10.05 3.82 15.69
CA PHE A 23 9.93 5.25 15.41
C PHE A 23 8.73 5.51 14.47
N MET A 24 8.64 4.82 13.32
CA MET A 24 7.52 4.96 12.38
C MET A 24 6.19 4.66 13.06
N THR A 25 6.10 3.56 13.84
CA THR A 25 4.88 3.22 14.59
C THR A 25 4.45 4.36 15.50
N THR A 26 5.41 4.95 16.23
CA THR A 26 5.11 6.10 17.12
C THR A 26 4.69 7.33 16.32
N ALA A 27 5.40 7.65 15.25
CA ALA A 27 5.12 8.82 14.44
C ALA A 27 3.77 8.76 13.71
N LEU A 28 3.41 7.56 13.18
CA LEU A 28 2.23 7.37 12.37
C LEU A 28 0.98 7.02 13.20
N PHE A 29 1.12 6.17 14.22
CA PHE A 29 -0.01 5.53 14.89
C PHE A 29 -0.15 5.86 16.39
N HIS A 30 0.64 6.81 16.95
CA HIS A 30 0.47 7.18 18.34
C HIS A 30 -0.96 7.67 18.59
N PRO A 31 -1.68 7.18 19.64
CA PRO A 31 -3.12 7.41 19.82
C PRO A 31 -3.54 8.88 19.87
N GLN A 32 -2.69 9.76 20.38
CA GLN A 32 -3.01 11.20 20.58
C GLN A 32 -2.28 12.12 19.61
N TYR A 33 -1.14 11.71 19.04
CA TYR A 33 -0.25 12.61 18.31
C TYR A 33 0.24 12.02 16.98
N GLY A 34 -0.16 10.79 16.65
CA GLY A 34 0.23 10.12 15.42
C GLY A 34 -0.42 10.74 14.18
N TYR A 35 0.28 10.67 13.06
CA TYR A 35 -0.16 11.27 11.81
C TYR A 35 -1.55 10.78 11.39
N TYR A 36 -1.78 9.47 11.30
CA TYR A 36 -3.07 8.90 10.90
C TYR A 36 -4.19 9.07 11.94
N THR A 37 -3.85 9.43 13.18
CA THR A 37 -4.84 9.65 14.24
C THR A 37 -5.29 11.11 14.32
N THR A 38 -4.44 12.06 13.93
CA THR A 38 -4.68 13.49 14.14
C THR A 38 -4.96 14.28 12.87
N GLN A 39 -4.33 13.92 11.75
CA GLN A 39 -4.37 14.69 10.51
C GLN A 39 -5.57 14.34 9.63
N THR A 40 -5.92 15.26 8.72
CA THR A 40 -6.78 14.97 7.57
C THR A 40 -5.87 14.58 6.41
N VAL A 41 -5.55 13.29 6.35
CA VAL A 41 -4.46 12.75 5.53
C VAL A 41 -4.75 12.79 4.04
N PHE A 42 -6.02 12.57 3.63
CA PHE A 42 -6.40 12.32 2.24
C PHE A 42 -7.21 13.45 1.61
N GLY A 43 -7.08 13.62 0.27
CA GLY A 43 -7.80 14.57 -0.57
C GLY A 43 -6.97 15.80 -0.95
N GLN A 44 -7.56 16.74 -1.71
CA GLN A 44 -6.86 17.95 -2.22
C GLN A 44 -6.22 18.84 -1.15
N LYS A 45 -6.56 18.65 0.13
CA LYS A 45 -5.97 19.34 1.28
C LYS A 45 -5.06 18.44 2.11
N GLY A 46 -4.87 17.17 1.71
CA GLY A 46 -3.95 16.22 2.36
C GLY A 46 -2.55 16.30 1.77
N ASP A 47 -1.59 15.64 2.40
CA ASP A 47 -0.20 15.63 1.97
C ASP A 47 0.01 14.82 0.68
N PHE A 48 -0.93 13.92 0.34
CA PHE A 48 -0.89 13.07 -0.85
C PHE A 48 -2.20 13.07 -1.65
N ILE A 49 -2.05 12.95 -2.98
CA ILE A 49 -3.15 12.63 -3.89
C ILE A 49 -2.86 11.22 -4.43
N THR A 50 -3.54 10.22 -3.85
CA THR A 50 -3.42 8.81 -4.23
C THR A 50 -4.13 8.52 -5.56
N ALA A 51 -3.78 7.41 -6.23
CA ALA A 51 -4.33 7.06 -7.54
C ALA A 51 -5.88 7.07 -7.60
N PRO A 52 -6.63 6.58 -6.60
CA PRO A 52 -8.10 6.69 -6.56
C PRO A 52 -8.62 8.13 -6.53
N GLU A 53 -7.87 9.05 -5.90
CA GLU A 53 -8.25 10.48 -5.84
C GLU A 53 -7.90 11.25 -7.11
N VAL A 54 -6.99 10.71 -7.96
CA VAL A 54 -6.65 11.29 -9.27
C VAL A 54 -7.80 11.08 -10.26
N SER A 55 -8.32 9.87 -10.36
CA SER A 55 -9.40 9.54 -11.30
C SER A 55 -10.16 8.27 -10.94
N GLN A 56 -11.48 8.33 -11.06
CA GLN A 56 -12.37 7.18 -10.96
C GLN A 56 -12.00 6.02 -11.90
N MET A 57 -11.30 6.28 -13.01
CA MET A 57 -10.89 5.25 -13.96
C MET A 57 -9.99 4.20 -13.32
N PHE A 58 -9.19 4.58 -12.35
CA PHE A 58 -8.31 3.68 -11.62
C PHE A 58 -9.12 2.61 -10.88
N GLY A 59 -10.05 3.02 -10.03
CA GLY A 59 -10.92 2.09 -9.28
C GLY A 59 -11.89 1.31 -10.18
N GLU A 60 -12.38 1.92 -11.28
CA GLU A 60 -13.23 1.22 -12.26
C GLU A 60 -12.50 0.02 -12.88
N LEU A 61 -11.25 0.20 -13.31
CA LEU A 61 -10.48 -0.87 -13.96
C LEU A 61 -10.06 -1.96 -12.97
N ILE A 62 -9.73 -1.61 -11.75
CA ILE A 62 -9.47 -2.59 -10.68
C ILE A 62 -10.74 -3.40 -10.39
N GLY A 63 -11.89 -2.74 -10.27
CA GLY A 63 -13.16 -3.40 -10.06
C GLY A 63 -13.48 -4.40 -11.18
N LEU A 64 -13.26 -4.02 -12.44
CA LEU A 64 -13.46 -4.91 -13.59
C LEU A 64 -12.46 -6.07 -13.59
N ALA A 65 -11.21 -5.85 -13.19
CA ALA A 65 -10.22 -6.92 -13.06
C ALA A 65 -10.61 -7.94 -11.97
N LEU A 66 -11.05 -7.46 -10.81
CA LEU A 66 -11.56 -8.31 -9.73
C LEU A 66 -12.79 -9.11 -10.17
N ALA A 67 -13.74 -8.46 -10.86
CA ALA A 67 -14.95 -9.10 -11.36
C ALA A 67 -14.63 -10.14 -12.45
N GLN A 68 -13.69 -9.86 -13.36
CA GLN A 68 -13.25 -10.83 -14.36
C GLN A 68 -12.59 -12.04 -13.68
N THR A 69 -11.71 -11.81 -12.70
CA THR A 69 -11.07 -12.89 -11.94
C THR A 69 -12.13 -13.75 -11.20
N TRP A 70 -13.17 -13.12 -10.64
CA TRP A 70 -14.29 -13.82 -10.03
C TRP A 70 -15.06 -14.70 -11.05
N ILE A 71 -15.26 -14.21 -12.30
CA ILE A 71 -15.87 -14.98 -13.38
C ILE A 71 -14.98 -16.16 -13.77
N ASP A 72 -13.68 -15.91 -13.96
CA ASP A 72 -12.70 -16.92 -14.38
C ASP A 72 -12.58 -18.06 -13.35
N GLN A 73 -12.86 -17.77 -12.08
CA GLN A 73 -12.90 -18.74 -10.98
C GLN A 73 -14.30 -19.36 -10.76
N GLY A 74 -15.21 -19.24 -11.74
CA GLY A 74 -16.50 -19.94 -11.73
C GLY A 74 -17.60 -19.25 -10.92
N CYS A 75 -17.51 -17.95 -10.69
CA CYS A 75 -18.52 -17.13 -10.01
C CYS A 75 -18.90 -17.66 -8.61
N PRO A 76 -17.97 -17.80 -7.65
CA PRO A 76 -18.33 -18.27 -6.31
C PRO A 76 -19.53 -17.50 -5.76
N SER A 77 -20.50 -18.22 -5.21
CA SER A 77 -21.79 -17.66 -4.78
C SER A 77 -21.70 -16.80 -3.53
N SER A 78 -20.56 -16.83 -2.84
CA SER A 78 -20.24 -15.99 -1.67
C SER A 78 -18.73 -15.79 -1.64
N PHE A 79 -18.28 -14.52 -1.46
CA PHE A 79 -16.88 -14.15 -1.35
C PHE A 79 -16.72 -12.84 -0.58
N GLN A 80 -15.53 -12.58 -0.08
CA GLN A 80 -15.17 -11.33 0.58
C GLN A 80 -14.53 -10.39 -0.45
N LEU A 81 -15.10 -9.18 -0.61
CA LEU A 81 -14.51 -8.07 -1.35
C LEU A 81 -13.81 -7.16 -0.35
N VAL A 82 -12.47 -7.17 -0.37
CA VAL A 82 -11.65 -6.59 0.70
C VAL A 82 -10.81 -5.43 0.19
N GLU A 83 -10.70 -4.37 0.98
CA GLU A 83 -9.71 -3.30 0.76
C GLU A 83 -8.88 -3.09 2.02
N LEU A 84 -7.53 -3.08 1.85
CA LEU A 84 -6.59 -2.71 2.90
C LEU A 84 -6.33 -1.21 2.85
N GLY A 85 -6.48 -0.50 3.98
CA GLY A 85 -6.24 0.94 4.04
C GLY A 85 -7.09 1.75 3.08
N PRO A 86 -8.43 1.69 3.16
CA PRO A 86 -9.33 2.25 2.14
C PRO A 86 -9.35 3.79 2.11
N GLY A 87 -8.58 4.45 2.95
CA GLY A 87 -8.54 5.89 3.03
C GLY A 87 -9.95 6.49 3.19
N ARG A 88 -10.39 7.31 2.23
CA ARG A 88 -11.75 7.90 2.23
C ARG A 88 -12.84 6.98 1.68
N GLY A 89 -12.48 5.78 1.21
CA GLY A 89 -13.39 4.81 0.60
C GLY A 89 -13.66 5.06 -0.89
N THR A 90 -12.89 5.93 -1.54
CA THR A 90 -13.03 6.30 -2.95
C THR A 90 -12.83 5.10 -3.86
N LEU A 91 -11.77 4.31 -3.64
CA LEU A 91 -11.45 3.13 -4.46
C LEU A 91 -12.57 2.10 -4.39
N MET A 92 -13.02 1.71 -3.20
CA MET A 92 -14.13 0.75 -3.06
C MET A 92 -15.43 1.28 -3.68
N ALA A 93 -15.74 2.58 -3.55
CA ALA A 93 -16.91 3.18 -4.17
C ALA A 93 -16.86 3.06 -5.72
N ASP A 94 -15.69 3.29 -6.33
CA ASP A 94 -15.48 3.16 -7.76
C ASP A 94 -15.54 1.70 -8.24
N ILE A 95 -14.95 0.77 -7.48
CA ILE A 95 -15.06 -0.68 -7.72
C ILE A 95 -16.53 -1.10 -7.75
N LEU A 96 -17.29 -0.74 -6.71
CA LEU A 96 -18.70 -1.10 -6.61
C LEU A 96 -19.54 -0.46 -7.72
N ARG A 97 -19.26 0.78 -8.08
CA ARG A 97 -19.95 1.45 -9.19
C ARG A 97 -19.70 0.76 -10.53
N ALA A 98 -18.45 0.40 -10.82
CA ALA A 98 -18.06 -0.23 -12.08
C ALA A 98 -18.60 -1.65 -12.24
N THR A 99 -18.66 -2.40 -11.14
CA THR A 99 -19.10 -3.80 -11.12
C THR A 99 -20.60 -3.98 -10.96
N LYS A 100 -21.38 -2.89 -10.86
CA LYS A 100 -22.85 -2.94 -10.68
C LYS A 100 -23.57 -3.73 -11.79
N SER A 101 -23.06 -3.69 -13.01
CA SER A 101 -23.63 -4.41 -14.15
C SER A 101 -23.17 -5.87 -14.25
N VAL A 102 -22.21 -6.32 -13.45
CA VAL A 102 -21.73 -7.70 -13.44
C VAL A 102 -22.73 -8.58 -12.70
N ASN A 103 -23.40 -9.45 -13.45
CA ASN A 103 -24.50 -10.24 -12.91
C ASN A 103 -24.04 -11.17 -11.77
N GLY A 104 -24.65 -11.05 -10.62
CA GLY A 104 -24.38 -11.88 -9.45
C GLY A 104 -23.24 -11.38 -8.55
N PHE A 105 -22.32 -10.56 -9.05
CA PHE A 105 -21.13 -10.13 -8.32
C PHE A 105 -21.48 -9.45 -6.97
N HIS A 106 -22.30 -8.40 -7.01
CA HIS A 106 -22.71 -7.68 -5.78
C HIS A 106 -23.55 -8.54 -4.82
N ARG A 107 -24.30 -9.51 -5.36
CA ARG A 107 -25.09 -10.39 -4.49
C ARG A 107 -24.21 -11.39 -3.73
N ALA A 108 -23.10 -11.79 -4.34
CA ALA A 108 -22.13 -12.71 -3.75
C ALA A 108 -21.09 -12.03 -2.86
N ALA A 109 -20.87 -10.71 -3.05
CA ALA A 109 -19.83 -9.95 -2.35
C ALA A 109 -20.23 -9.55 -0.93
N HIS A 110 -19.36 -9.87 0.03
CA HIS A 110 -19.36 -9.34 1.41
C HIS A 110 -18.22 -8.31 1.51
N ILE A 111 -18.59 -7.02 1.58
CA ILE A 111 -17.62 -5.93 1.58
C ILE A 111 -16.98 -5.82 2.94
N LYS A 112 -15.64 -5.91 3.00
CA LYS A 112 -14.83 -5.75 4.21
C LYS A 112 -13.75 -4.69 4.00
N LEU A 113 -13.62 -3.78 4.94
CA LEU A 113 -12.58 -2.76 4.96
C LEU A 113 -11.68 -2.96 6.17
N ILE A 114 -10.36 -2.99 5.95
CA ILE A 114 -9.39 -3.04 7.04
C ILE A 114 -8.89 -1.63 7.29
N GLU A 115 -9.37 -1.03 8.39
CA GLU A 115 -9.12 0.36 8.75
C GLU A 115 -9.03 0.52 10.27
N ALA A 116 -7.96 1.15 10.76
CA ALA A 116 -7.77 1.43 12.18
C ALA A 116 -8.39 2.75 12.64
N SER A 117 -8.44 3.75 11.75
CA SER A 117 -8.89 5.11 12.07
C SER A 117 -10.42 5.22 12.17
N ALA A 118 -10.93 5.52 13.36
CA ALA A 118 -12.35 5.76 13.56
C ALA A 118 -12.90 6.92 12.68
N LYS A 119 -12.08 7.97 12.48
CA LYS A 119 -12.43 9.12 11.63
C LYS A 119 -12.60 8.70 10.17
N LEU A 120 -11.69 7.88 9.65
CA LEU A 120 -11.78 7.39 8.27
C LEU A 120 -12.96 6.43 8.09
N LYS A 121 -13.27 5.59 9.08
CA LYS A 121 -14.49 4.74 9.05
C LYS A 121 -15.77 5.57 8.85
N GLU A 122 -15.88 6.75 9.46
CA GLU A 122 -17.02 7.66 9.25
C GLU A 122 -17.06 8.23 7.81
N GLU A 123 -15.91 8.55 7.22
CA GLU A 123 -15.84 9.01 5.83
C GLU A 123 -16.19 7.89 4.86
N GLN A 124 -15.67 6.70 5.08
CA GLN A 124 -15.98 5.48 4.32
C GLN A 124 -17.46 5.13 4.40
N GLN A 125 -18.08 5.24 5.57
CA GLN A 125 -19.52 5.01 5.74
C GLN A 125 -20.35 5.96 4.88
N ARG A 126 -19.91 7.23 4.76
CA ARG A 126 -20.59 8.22 3.90
C ARG A 126 -20.36 7.91 2.41
N ALA A 127 -19.14 7.58 2.02
CA ALA A 127 -18.78 7.26 0.62
C ALA A 127 -19.49 6.00 0.12
N LEU A 128 -19.69 5.02 1.00
CA LEU A 128 -20.27 3.71 0.69
C LEU A 128 -21.75 3.60 1.14
N MET A 129 -22.42 4.73 1.31
CA MET A 129 -23.83 4.75 1.70
C MET A 129 -24.68 3.93 0.72
N GLY A 130 -25.48 3.01 1.26
CA GLY A 130 -26.31 2.08 0.47
C GLY A 130 -25.69 0.70 0.24
N TYR A 131 -24.46 0.49 0.67
CA TYR A 131 -23.81 -0.83 0.71
C TYR A 131 -23.69 -1.33 2.15
N ASN A 132 -23.76 -2.65 2.32
CA ASN A 132 -23.49 -3.28 3.62
C ASN A 132 -21.99 -3.52 3.76
N VAL A 133 -21.32 -2.71 4.56
CA VAL A 133 -19.87 -2.73 4.78
C VAL A 133 -19.57 -3.20 6.19
N THR A 134 -18.60 -4.09 6.32
CA THR A 134 -18.06 -4.53 7.62
C THR A 134 -16.63 -4.01 7.76
N TRP A 135 -16.33 -3.35 8.87
CA TRP A 135 -14.97 -2.97 9.22
C TRP A 135 -14.36 -4.04 10.10
N VAL A 136 -13.15 -4.46 9.75
CA VAL A 136 -12.33 -5.39 10.53
C VAL A 136 -10.99 -4.73 10.88
N GLU A 137 -10.31 -5.22 11.90
CA GLU A 137 -9.09 -4.58 12.40
C GLU A 137 -7.83 -5.15 11.73
N ASP A 138 -7.87 -6.45 11.38
CA ASP A 138 -6.72 -7.17 10.85
C ASP A 138 -7.14 -8.19 9.78
N VAL A 139 -6.18 -8.64 8.98
CA VAL A 139 -6.40 -9.71 7.98
C VAL A 139 -6.76 -11.05 8.61
N THR A 140 -6.42 -11.26 9.88
CA THR A 140 -6.80 -12.45 10.65
C THR A 140 -8.30 -12.51 10.95
N ASP A 141 -9.02 -11.38 10.82
CA ASP A 141 -10.47 -11.30 11.01
C ASP A 141 -11.26 -11.64 9.73
N LEU A 142 -10.55 -11.98 8.66
CA LEU A 142 -11.20 -12.42 7.41
C LEU A 142 -11.74 -13.85 7.56
N ASP A 143 -12.88 -14.10 6.89
CA ASP A 143 -13.53 -15.42 6.94
C ASP A 143 -12.76 -16.45 6.12
N GLN A 144 -12.97 -17.73 6.42
CA GLN A 144 -12.48 -18.85 5.64
C GLN A 144 -13.34 -19.05 4.38
N SER A 145 -13.21 -18.14 3.42
CA SER A 145 -13.98 -18.10 2.15
C SER A 145 -13.17 -17.37 1.07
N PRO A 146 -13.56 -17.45 -0.20
CA PRO A 146 -12.84 -16.77 -1.28
C PRO A 146 -12.65 -15.28 -1.00
N VAL A 147 -11.43 -14.77 -1.28
CA VAL A 147 -11.06 -13.37 -1.02
C VAL A 147 -10.63 -12.67 -2.30
N PHE A 148 -11.37 -11.63 -2.70
CA PHE A 148 -10.98 -10.71 -3.76
C PHE A 148 -10.59 -9.39 -3.12
N LEU A 149 -9.29 -9.09 -3.14
CA LEU A 149 -8.69 -8.04 -2.33
C LEU A 149 -7.96 -7.02 -3.19
N VAL A 150 -8.01 -5.75 -2.77
CA VAL A 150 -7.13 -4.70 -3.26
C VAL A 150 -6.40 -4.02 -2.11
N ALA A 151 -5.13 -3.70 -2.34
CA ALA A 151 -4.32 -2.82 -1.51
C ALA A 151 -3.68 -1.77 -2.42
N ASN A 152 -3.93 -0.50 -2.16
CA ASN A 152 -3.34 0.60 -2.89
C ASN A 152 -2.66 1.56 -1.92
N GLU A 153 -1.34 1.77 -2.08
CA GLU A 153 -0.56 2.63 -1.20
C GLU A 153 -0.79 2.26 0.29
N PHE A 154 -0.65 0.97 0.59
CA PHE A 154 -0.84 0.43 1.93
C PHE A 154 0.48 -0.08 2.53
N PHE A 155 1.28 -0.78 1.74
CA PHE A 155 2.50 -1.41 2.22
C PHE A 155 3.64 -0.42 2.41
N ASP A 156 3.67 0.69 1.66
CA ASP A 156 4.62 1.79 1.78
C ASP A 156 4.54 2.52 3.14
N ALA A 157 3.33 2.55 3.74
CA ALA A 157 3.08 3.16 5.05
C ALA A 157 3.40 2.23 6.24
N LEU A 158 3.68 0.95 5.98
CA LEU A 158 3.99 0.01 7.05
C LEU A 158 5.40 0.21 7.62
N PRO A 159 5.56 0.06 8.94
CA PRO A 159 6.84 0.31 9.61
C PRO A 159 7.96 -0.62 9.15
N ILE A 160 9.04 -0.05 8.62
CA ILE A 160 10.21 -0.76 8.13
C ILE A 160 11.37 -0.77 9.12
N ARG A 161 12.28 -1.72 8.94
CA ARG A 161 13.61 -1.74 9.54
C ARG A 161 14.63 -1.51 8.45
N GLN A 162 15.66 -0.71 8.71
CA GLN A 162 16.76 -0.46 7.79
C GLN A 162 18.05 -1.10 8.28
N PHE A 163 18.78 -1.70 7.36
CA PHE A 163 20.07 -2.34 7.62
C PHE A 163 21.11 -1.80 6.65
N GLN A 164 22.21 -1.31 7.20
CA GLN A 164 23.34 -0.83 6.41
C GLN A 164 24.44 -1.89 6.37
N ARG A 165 24.95 -2.19 5.18
CA ARG A 165 26.08 -3.06 4.99
C ARG A 165 27.37 -2.36 5.44
N ILE A 166 28.14 -3.04 6.27
CA ILE A 166 29.50 -2.66 6.68
C ILE A 166 30.39 -3.88 6.45
N ASP A 167 31.26 -3.82 5.47
CA ASP A 167 32.04 -4.94 4.96
C ASP A 167 31.12 -6.13 4.58
N ASP A 168 31.26 -7.27 5.24
CA ASP A 168 30.42 -8.46 5.04
C ASP A 168 29.37 -8.66 6.13
N LEU A 169 29.04 -7.61 6.85
CA LEU A 169 28.07 -7.62 7.96
C LEU A 169 26.96 -6.60 7.72
N TRP A 170 25.83 -6.85 8.34
CA TRP A 170 24.72 -5.91 8.38
C TRP A 170 24.60 -5.29 9.77
N ARG A 171 24.44 -3.96 9.82
CA ARG A 171 24.11 -3.22 11.04
C ARG A 171 22.78 -2.52 10.89
N GLU A 172 21.95 -2.61 11.91
CA GLU A 172 20.65 -1.95 11.91
C GLU A 172 20.82 -0.44 12.11
N ARG A 173 20.09 0.34 11.32
CA ARG A 173 19.96 1.79 11.52
C ARG A 173 18.91 2.06 12.58
N MET A 174 19.27 2.84 13.57
CA MET A 174 18.49 3.10 14.78
C MET A 174 18.30 4.59 14.99
N ILE A 175 17.20 4.97 15.61
CA ILE A 175 16.97 6.34 16.07
C ILE A 175 17.51 6.49 17.49
N GLY A 176 18.51 7.35 17.64
CA GLY A 176 19.12 7.71 18.91
C GLY A 176 18.96 9.18 19.25
N ILE A 177 19.58 9.61 20.36
CA ILE A 177 19.65 11.01 20.75
C ILE A 177 21.11 11.40 20.92
N SER A 178 21.51 12.52 20.31
CA SER A 178 22.79 13.15 20.50
C SER A 178 22.60 14.66 20.72
N LYS A 179 23.16 15.19 21.78
CA LYS A 179 23.03 16.61 22.16
C LYS A 179 21.58 17.10 22.25
N GLY A 180 20.67 16.24 22.72
CA GLY A 180 19.23 16.56 22.84
C GLY A 180 18.42 16.52 21.53
N GLN A 181 19.02 16.09 20.42
CA GLN A 181 18.36 15.94 19.12
C GLN A 181 18.33 14.48 18.68
N LEU A 182 17.24 14.09 18.06
CA LEU A 182 17.12 12.78 17.42
C LEU A 182 18.10 12.68 16.24
N ASN A 183 18.73 11.53 16.10
CA ASN A 183 19.64 11.23 15.00
C ASN A 183 19.56 9.76 14.61
N ILE A 184 19.96 9.45 13.38
CA ILE A 184 20.14 8.07 12.93
C ILE A 184 21.57 7.63 13.25
N ALA A 185 21.71 6.46 13.86
CA ALA A 185 22.99 5.85 14.21
C ALA A 185 22.97 4.35 13.88
N LEU A 186 24.14 3.74 13.77
CA LEU A 186 24.26 2.30 13.56
C LEU A 186 24.20 1.57 14.90
N GLY A 187 23.33 0.58 14.95
CA GLY A 187 23.19 -0.35 16.07
C GLY A 187 24.15 -1.53 16.01
N GLY A 188 23.77 -2.64 16.64
CA GLY A 188 24.52 -3.88 16.62
C GLY A 188 24.54 -4.59 15.27
N VAL A 189 25.39 -5.60 15.14
CA VAL A 189 25.39 -6.52 14.00
C VAL A 189 24.13 -7.38 14.04
N VAL A 190 23.49 -7.54 12.88
CA VAL A 190 22.29 -8.35 12.70
C VAL A 190 22.57 -9.46 11.69
N SER A 191 22.07 -10.66 11.99
CA SER A 191 22.04 -11.78 11.06
C SER A 191 20.59 -12.11 10.73
N HIS A 192 20.24 -12.08 9.45
CA HIS A 192 18.93 -12.45 8.94
C HIS A 192 19.07 -13.16 7.60
N PRO A 193 18.37 -14.27 7.32
CA PRO A 193 18.53 -15.03 6.09
C PRO A 193 18.46 -14.19 4.82
N TYR A 194 17.46 -13.31 4.71
CA TYR A 194 17.31 -12.39 3.58
C TYR A 194 18.53 -11.45 3.43
N LEU A 195 19.04 -10.89 4.53
CA LEU A 195 20.19 -9.98 4.50
C LEU A 195 21.49 -10.73 4.09
N ILE A 196 21.63 -11.99 4.49
CA ILE A 196 22.78 -12.82 4.06
C ILE A 196 22.73 -13.02 2.54
N GLU A 197 21.54 -13.25 1.98
CA GLU A 197 21.36 -13.35 0.53
C GLU A 197 21.72 -12.04 -0.20
N ARG A 198 21.36 -10.89 0.39
CA ARG A 198 21.62 -9.56 -0.14
C ARG A 198 23.11 -9.17 -0.16
N LEU A 199 23.99 -9.91 0.53
CA LEU A 199 25.44 -9.72 0.39
C LEU A 199 25.95 -10.00 -1.04
N LYS A 200 25.22 -10.75 -1.85
CA LYS A 200 25.59 -11.08 -3.23
C LYS A 200 25.42 -9.93 -4.21
N ASP A 201 24.48 -9.00 -3.93
CA ASP A 201 24.04 -7.93 -4.84
C ASP A 201 24.20 -6.51 -4.27
N THR A 202 24.74 -6.38 -3.06
CA THR A 202 24.98 -5.10 -2.40
C THR A 202 26.47 -4.84 -2.20
N ARG A 203 26.82 -3.60 -1.89
CA ARG A 203 28.18 -3.12 -1.60
C ARG A 203 28.24 -2.52 -0.21
N ASP A 204 29.44 -2.29 0.26
CA ASP A 204 29.68 -1.56 1.51
C ASP A 204 29.00 -0.19 1.48
N GLY A 205 28.28 0.13 2.55
CA GLY A 205 27.46 1.34 2.67
C GLY A 205 26.02 1.22 2.15
N ASP A 206 25.68 0.22 1.35
CA ASP A 206 24.31 0.01 0.86
C ASP A 206 23.34 -0.26 1.99
N ILE A 207 22.09 0.16 1.78
CA ILE A 207 21.00 0.00 2.74
C ILE A 207 19.96 -0.94 2.16
N VAL A 208 19.49 -1.90 2.99
CA VAL A 208 18.38 -2.79 2.70
C VAL A 208 17.28 -2.55 3.72
N GLU A 209 16.05 -2.48 3.23
CA GLU A 209 14.86 -2.24 4.02
C GLU A 209 14.00 -3.49 4.09
N LEU A 210 13.49 -3.80 5.29
CA LEU A 210 12.58 -4.91 5.52
C LEU A 210 11.34 -4.43 6.25
N CYS A 211 10.18 -4.86 5.80
CA CYS A 211 8.91 -4.65 6.47
C CYS A 211 8.38 -5.98 7.03
N PRO A 212 8.65 -6.32 8.30
CA PRO A 212 8.26 -7.61 8.85
C PRO A 212 6.74 -7.85 8.86
N SER A 213 5.94 -6.81 9.07
CA SER A 213 4.47 -6.91 9.07
C SER A 213 3.92 -7.17 7.67
N ALA A 214 4.50 -6.59 6.64
CA ALA A 214 4.05 -6.77 5.26
C ALA A 214 4.09 -8.24 4.82
N SER A 215 5.21 -8.93 5.05
CA SER A 215 5.33 -10.35 4.67
C SER A 215 4.41 -11.28 5.48
N LEU A 216 4.06 -10.91 6.72
CA LEU A 216 3.08 -11.66 7.51
C LEU A 216 1.65 -11.45 6.99
N ILE A 217 1.29 -10.23 6.61
CA ILE A 217 0.01 -9.91 5.97
C ILE A 217 -0.15 -10.71 4.67
N ILE A 218 0.89 -10.72 3.83
CA ILE A 218 0.88 -11.50 2.58
C ILE A 218 0.79 -13.00 2.83
N GLU A 219 1.49 -13.53 3.84
CA GLU A 219 1.39 -14.94 4.21
C GLU A 219 -0.06 -15.33 4.53
N GLN A 220 -0.77 -14.53 5.31
CA GLN A 220 -2.17 -14.78 5.69
C GLN A 220 -3.13 -14.64 4.51
N ILE A 221 -3.00 -13.57 3.72
CA ILE A 221 -3.85 -13.35 2.52
C ILE A 221 -3.63 -14.48 1.50
N SER A 222 -2.39 -14.84 1.24
CA SER A 222 -2.07 -15.87 0.25
C SER A 222 -2.50 -17.28 0.69
N ASP A 223 -2.49 -17.56 1.98
CA ASP A 223 -3.01 -18.80 2.53
C ASP A 223 -4.52 -18.93 2.32
N LEU A 224 -5.27 -17.85 2.58
CA LEU A 224 -6.71 -17.78 2.30
C LEU A 224 -6.99 -17.95 0.79
N ILE A 225 -6.25 -17.25 -0.05
CA ILE A 225 -6.42 -17.31 -1.51
C ILE A 225 -6.09 -18.70 -2.04
N GLU A 226 -4.99 -19.32 -1.63
CA GLU A 226 -4.61 -20.67 -2.07
C GLU A 226 -5.63 -21.71 -1.64
N THR A 227 -6.17 -21.56 -0.42
CA THR A 227 -7.10 -22.54 0.16
C THR A 227 -8.53 -22.38 -0.36
N HIS A 228 -9.01 -21.14 -0.52
CA HIS A 228 -10.42 -20.86 -0.77
C HIS A 228 -10.70 -20.22 -2.12
N GLY A 229 -9.67 -19.77 -2.83
CA GLY A 229 -9.82 -19.01 -4.07
C GLY A 229 -9.87 -17.51 -3.89
N GLY A 230 -9.96 -16.79 -5.00
CA GLY A 230 -9.93 -15.34 -5.05
C GLY A 230 -8.64 -14.81 -5.64
N ALA A 231 -8.34 -13.53 -5.41
CA ALA A 231 -7.09 -12.89 -5.80
C ALA A 231 -6.87 -11.61 -4.99
N ALA A 232 -5.61 -11.20 -4.83
CA ALA A 232 -5.24 -9.90 -4.29
C ALA A 232 -4.47 -9.10 -5.34
N PHE A 233 -4.86 -7.82 -5.56
CA PHE A 233 -4.15 -6.87 -6.39
C PHE A 233 -3.49 -5.85 -5.48
N ILE A 234 -2.16 -5.72 -5.57
CA ILE A 234 -1.35 -4.85 -4.73
C ILE A 234 -0.70 -3.80 -5.61
N PHE A 235 -1.08 -2.53 -5.40
CA PHE A 235 -0.52 -1.36 -6.07
C PHE A 235 0.29 -0.57 -5.06
N ASP A 236 1.57 -0.38 -5.35
CA ASP A 236 2.45 0.40 -4.49
C ASP A 236 3.68 0.88 -5.26
N TYR A 237 4.41 1.83 -4.72
CA TYR A 237 5.66 2.26 -5.33
C TYR A 237 6.87 1.56 -4.71
N GLY A 238 7.81 1.19 -5.56
CA GLY A 238 8.98 0.42 -5.17
C GLY A 238 9.58 -0.35 -6.33
N GLU A 239 10.43 -1.30 -6.00
CA GLU A 239 11.11 -2.15 -6.98
C GLU A 239 11.01 -3.62 -6.57
N TRP A 240 11.32 -4.52 -7.53
CA TRP A 240 11.30 -5.96 -7.24
C TRP A 240 12.27 -6.31 -6.13
N ARG A 241 13.48 -5.77 -6.18
CA ARG A 241 14.55 -5.96 -5.19
C ARG A 241 15.13 -4.60 -4.84
N SER A 242 14.59 -4.00 -3.80
CA SER A 242 14.92 -2.64 -3.42
C SER A 242 16.30 -2.56 -2.75
N CYS A 243 17.03 -1.46 -3.01
CA CYS A 243 18.29 -1.14 -2.36
C CYS A 243 18.43 0.38 -2.25
N GLY A 244 18.73 0.86 -1.08
CA GLY A 244 18.89 2.29 -0.79
C GLY A 244 18.11 2.75 0.43
N ASP A 245 18.30 4.03 0.78
CA ASP A 245 17.52 4.72 1.81
C ASP A 245 16.29 5.31 1.15
N THR A 246 15.16 4.62 1.26
CA THR A 246 13.91 5.07 0.66
C THR A 246 12.96 5.70 1.67
N LEU A 247 13.32 5.66 2.97
CA LEU A 247 12.54 6.24 4.04
C LEU A 247 12.44 7.76 3.87
N GLN A 248 11.23 8.25 3.70
CA GLN A 248 10.96 9.65 3.41
C GLN A 248 9.81 10.18 4.26
N ALA A 249 9.82 11.48 4.48
CA ALA A 249 8.69 12.20 5.06
C ALA A 249 8.18 13.21 4.05
N ILE A 250 6.85 13.33 3.95
CA ILE A 250 6.21 14.35 3.11
C ILE A 250 5.26 15.17 3.97
N LYS A 251 5.33 16.48 3.76
CA LYS A 251 4.45 17.47 4.37
C LYS A 251 4.13 18.56 3.36
N ASP A 252 2.87 18.93 3.24
CA ASP A 252 2.40 19.97 2.30
C ASP A 252 2.95 19.72 0.88
N HIS A 253 2.94 18.45 0.41
CA HIS A 253 3.46 17.99 -0.89
C HIS A 253 4.97 18.21 -1.11
N LYS A 254 5.76 18.34 -0.04
CA LYS A 254 7.22 18.53 -0.10
C LYS A 254 7.94 17.54 0.80
N PHE A 255 9.12 17.12 0.35
CA PHE A 255 10.02 16.34 1.20
C PHE A 255 10.38 17.11 2.45
N ALA A 256 10.31 16.42 3.59
CA ALA A 256 10.67 16.92 4.91
C ALA A 256 11.71 15.98 5.55
N ASN A 257 12.40 16.49 6.58
CA ASN A 257 13.26 15.64 7.40
C ASN A 257 12.39 14.72 8.27
N ILE A 258 12.64 13.41 8.22
CA ILE A 258 11.87 12.41 8.98
C ILE A 258 11.90 12.63 10.50
N LEU A 259 12.96 13.23 11.02
CA LEU A 259 13.15 13.53 12.45
C LEU A 259 12.56 14.88 12.87
N GLU A 260 12.05 15.65 11.91
CA GLU A 260 11.37 16.92 12.14
C GLU A 260 9.85 16.74 11.95
N ASN A 261 9.04 17.55 12.62
CA ASN A 261 7.57 17.53 12.51
C ASN A 261 6.95 16.13 12.72
N ILE A 262 7.52 15.31 13.59
CA ILE A 262 7.08 13.95 13.88
C ILE A 262 5.60 13.96 14.26
N GLY A 263 4.80 13.09 13.61
CA GLY A 263 3.33 13.06 13.75
C GLY A 263 2.58 14.14 12.97
N ALA A 264 3.29 15.01 12.24
CA ALA A 264 2.70 16.02 11.36
C ALA A 264 3.18 15.90 9.92
N SER A 265 3.92 14.85 9.60
CA SER A 265 4.36 14.47 8.25
C SER A 265 4.02 13.01 8.02
N ASP A 266 3.62 12.65 6.82
CA ASP A 266 3.52 11.25 6.43
C ASP A 266 4.92 10.67 6.26
N ILE A 267 5.12 9.44 6.74
CA ILE A 267 6.41 8.74 6.67
C ILE A 267 6.18 7.43 5.93
N THR A 268 6.83 7.30 4.80
CA THR A 268 6.69 6.15 3.91
C THR A 268 8.06 5.62 3.47
N ALA A 269 8.07 4.41 2.91
CA ALA A 269 9.24 3.79 2.31
C ALA A 269 8.83 3.01 1.06
N HIS A 270 9.76 2.81 0.13
CA HIS A 270 9.49 2.00 -1.05
C HIS A 270 9.29 0.53 -0.69
N VAL A 271 8.35 -0.11 -1.35
CA VAL A 271 8.10 -1.54 -1.17
C VAL A 271 9.16 -2.37 -1.91
N ASP A 272 9.81 -3.28 -1.20
CA ASP A 272 10.59 -4.37 -1.79
C ASP A 272 9.62 -5.53 -2.09
N PHE A 273 9.23 -5.66 -3.36
CA PHE A 273 8.23 -6.66 -3.77
C PHE A 273 8.73 -8.10 -3.65
N GLU A 274 10.03 -8.37 -3.80
CA GLU A 274 10.60 -9.69 -3.55
C GLU A 274 10.49 -10.08 -2.08
N ALA A 275 10.83 -9.15 -1.18
CA ALA A 275 10.69 -9.36 0.26
C ALA A 275 9.21 -9.48 0.66
N LEU A 276 8.32 -8.69 0.05
CA LEU A 276 6.88 -8.73 0.27
C LEU A 276 6.32 -10.12 0.02
N VAL A 277 6.63 -10.72 -1.14
CA VAL A 277 6.10 -12.05 -1.50
C VAL A 277 6.95 -13.21 -0.98
N SER A 278 7.96 -12.97 -0.16
CA SER A 278 8.88 -14.01 0.34
C SER A 278 8.19 -15.13 1.13
N LYS A 279 7.05 -14.83 1.73
CA LYS A 279 6.21 -15.80 2.47
C LYS A 279 4.90 -16.15 1.76
N ASN A 280 4.77 -15.73 0.50
CA ASN A 280 3.57 -16.04 -0.30
C ASN A 280 3.40 -17.55 -0.49
N LYS A 281 2.21 -18.06 -0.20
CA LYS A 281 1.85 -19.50 -0.30
C LYS A 281 1.11 -19.83 -1.60
N ALA A 282 0.66 -18.83 -2.33
CA ALA A 282 -0.04 -18.93 -3.60
C ALA A 282 0.89 -18.58 -4.77
N GLN A 283 0.38 -18.44 -5.98
CA GLN A 283 1.13 -17.88 -7.11
C GLN A 283 1.10 -16.35 -7.03
N HIS A 284 2.09 -15.71 -7.64
CA HIS A 284 2.05 -14.28 -7.91
C HIS A 284 2.38 -13.98 -9.37
N SER A 285 1.84 -12.90 -9.90
CA SER A 285 2.15 -12.41 -11.24
C SER A 285 3.57 -11.83 -11.30
N ALA A 286 4.08 -11.62 -12.51
CA ALA A 286 5.21 -10.72 -12.69
C ALA A 286 4.85 -9.30 -12.25
N MET A 287 5.76 -8.63 -11.53
CA MET A 287 5.60 -7.21 -11.19
C MET A 287 5.49 -6.37 -12.47
N THR A 288 4.45 -5.59 -12.57
CA THR A 288 4.14 -4.79 -13.76
C THR A 288 4.06 -3.31 -13.38
N PRO A 289 4.66 -2.38 -14.15
CA PRO A 289 4.43 -0.94 -13.95
C PRO A 289 2.94 -0.59 -14.06
N GLN A 290 2.45 0.25 -13.15
CA GLN A 290 1.02 0.64 -13.08
C GLN A 290 0.48 1.15 -14.42
N GLY A 291 1.21 2.03 -15.10
CA GLY A 291 0.78 2.58 -16.37
C GLY A 291 0.60 1.50 -17.45
N ILE A 292 1.51 0.51 -17.50
CA ILE A 292 1.42 -0.62 -18.43
C ILE A 292 0.20 -1.50 -18.10
N TRP A 293 -0.03 -1.77 -16.82
CA TRP A 293 -1.18 -2.55 -16.38
C TRP A 293 -2.50 -1.82 -16.73
N LEU A 294 -2.60 -0.54 -16.42
CA LEU A 294 -3.78 0.28 -16.73
C LEU A 294 -4.05 0.36 -18.25
N GLU A 295 -3.01 0.48 -19.09
CA GLU A 295 -3.16 0.46 -20.55
C GLU A 295 -3.68 -0.90 -21.06
N ARG A 296 -3.19 -2.00 -20.51
CA ARG A 296 -3.71 -3.34 -20.83
C ARG A 296 -5.15 -3.52 -20.38
N MET A 297 -5.55 -2.87 -19.30
CA MET A 297 -6.94 -2.84 -18.83
C MET A 297 -7.82 -1.85 -19.61
N GLY A 298 -7.24 -1.07 -20.55
CA GLY A 298 -7.97 -0.20 -21.45
C GLY A 298 -8.26 1.19 -20.92
N ILE A 299 -7.41 1.74 -20.04
CA ILE A 299 -7.60 3.08 -19.46
C ILE A 299 -7.72 4.17 -20.54
N THR A 300 -6.92 4.11 -21.62
CA THR A 300 -6.98 5.07 -22.72
C THR A 300 -8.33 5.04 -23.43
N ALA A 301 -8.87 3.85 -23.72
CA ALA A 301 -10.21 3.72 -24.33
C ALA A 301 -11.30 4.26 -23.39
N ARG A 302 -11.18 3.99 -22.07
CA ARG A 302 -12.11 4.53 -21.08
C ARG A 302 -12.02 6.05 -20.99
N ALA A 303 -10.80 6.60 -20.95
CA ALA A 303 -10.57 8.05 -20.95
C ALA A 303 -11.19 8.74 -22.17
N GLN A 304 -10.99 8.20 -23.37
CA GLN A 304 -11.59 8.72 -24.60
C GLN A 304 -13.12 8.68 -24.57
N ALA A 305 -13.71 7.63 -24.00
CA ALA A 305 -15.16 7.52 -23.85
C ALA A 305 -15.74 8.60 -22.93
N LEU A 306 -15.08 8.85 -21.79
CA LEU A 306 -15.47 9.89 -20.84
C LEU A 306 -15.26 11.30 -21.40
N ALA A 307 -14.16 11.53 -22.13
CA ALA A 307 -13.82 12.82 -22.72
C ALA A 307 -14.91 13.36 -23.68
N LYS A 308 -15.70 12.49 -24.30
CA LYS A 308 -16.79 12.89 -25.22
C LYS A 308 -17.85 13.79 -24.57
N SER A 309 -18.02 13.72 -23.26
CA SER A 309 -18.98 14.53 -22.49
C SER A 309 -18.35 15.72 -21.78
N LEU A 310 -17.04 15.93 -21.90
CA LEU A 310 -16.27 16.94 -21.22
C LEU A 310 -15.82 18.05 -22.17
N SER A 311 -15.64 19.28 -21.65
CA SER A 311 -15.10 20.42 -22.40
C SER A 311 -14.38 21.38 -21.45
N GLY A 312 -13.56 22.29 -22.00
CA GLY A 312 -12.82 23.29 -21.23
C GLY A 312 -11.96 22.69 -20.14
N GLU A 313 -11.92 23.31 -18.98
CA GLU A 313 -11.10 22.92 -17.83
C GLU A 313 -11.37 21.47 -17.38
N ALA A 314 -12.61 21.00 -17.43
CA ALA A 314 -12.94 19.62 -17.06
C ALA A 314 -12.28 18.60 -18.00
N LEU A 315 -12.19 18.89 -19.29
CA LEU A 315 -11.48 18.05 -20.25
C LEU A 315 -9.96 18.09 -20.02
N GLU A 316 -9.40 19.26 -19.76
CA GLU A 316 -7.97 19.41 -19.45
C GLU A 316 -7.59 18.63 -18.19
N ASN A 317 -8.35 18.77 -17.11
CA ASN A 317 -8.13 18.04 -15.88
C ASN A 317 -8.25 16.51 -16.07
N HIS A 318 -9.17 16.07 -16.91
CA HIS A 318 -9.32 14.65 -17.26
C HIS A 318 -8.10 14.10 -18.02
N ILE A 319 -7.57 14.87 -18.98
CA ILE A 319 -6.36 14.50 -19.73
C ILE A 319 -5.14 14.44 -18.78
N LEU A 320 -4.99 15.43 -17.90
CA LEU A 320 -3.92 15.46 -16.91
C LEU A 320 -4.02 14.27 -15.93
N ALA A 321 -5.22 13.92 -15.49
CA ALA A 321 -5.46 12.77 -14.62
C ALA A 321 -5.07 11.44 -15.29
N HIS A 322 -5.46 11.24 -16.55
CA HIS A 322 -5.05 10.07 -17.33
C HIS A 322 -3.52 10.01 -17.45
N ARG A 323 -2.87 11.13 -17.83
CA ARG A 323 -1.42 11.21 -17.92
C ARG A 323 -0.76 10.89 -16.60
N ARG A 324 -1.24 11.46 -15.48
CA ARG A 324 -0.66 11.23 -14.15
C ARG A 324 -0.65 9.75 -13.77
N LEU A 325 -1.71 9.03 -14.08
CA LEU A 325 -1.81 7.60 -13.75
C LEU A 325 -0.93 6.70 -14.63
N THR A 326 -0.68 7.11 -15.91
CA THR A 326 -0.09 6.21 -16.92
C THR A 326 1.31 6.59 -17.37
N HIS A 327 1.67 7.90 -17.31
CA HIS A 327 2.94 8.36 -17.87
C HIS A 327 4.15 7.86 -17.05
N PRO A 328 5.23 7.38 -17.72
CA PRO A 328 6.41 6.84 -17.03
C PRO A 328 7.12 7.81 -16.09
N ASP A 329 7.12 9.11 -16.41
CA ASP A 329 7.75 10.16 -15.59
C ASP A 329 6.87 10.61 -14.39
N GLU A 330 5.68 10.02 -14.27
CA GLU A 330 4.74 10.27 -13.19
C GLU A 330 4.45 8.96 -12.43
N MET A 331 3.20 8.63 -12.14
CA MET A 331 2.86 7.41 -11.41
C MET A 331 3.04 6.12 -12.23
N GLY A 332 3.01 6.21 -13.58
CA GLY A 332 2.92 5.04 -14.45
C GLY A 332 4.10 4.07 -14.37
N LYS A 333 5.33 4.55 -14.07
CA LYS A 333 6.51 3.70 -13.86
C LYS A 333 6.87 3.59 -12.38
N LEU A 334 6.67 4.66 -11.61
CA LEU A 334 6.99 4.68 -10.18
C LEU A 334 6.19 3.62 -9.42
N PHE A 335 4.88 3.56 -9.66
CA PHE A 335 4.00 2.57 -9.08
C PHE A 335 4.06 1.25 -9.84
N LYS A 336 3.96 0.17 -9.10
CA LYS A 336 3.97 -1.22 -9.58
C LYS A 336 2.69 -1.90 -9.14
N VAL A 337 2.35 -2.95 -9.84
CA VAL A 337 1.27 -3.84 -9.44
C VAL A 337 1.72 -5.30 -9.53
N ILE A 338 1.31 -6.07 -8.55
CA ILE A 338 1.34 -7.54 -8.57
C ILE A 338 -0.05 -8.09 -8.25
N ALA A 339 -0.34 -9.29 -8.73
CA ALA A 339 -1.48 -10.07 -8.28
C ALA A 339 -1.00 -11.32 -7.55
N ILE A 340 -1.72 -11.70 -6.49
CA ILE A 340 -1.61 -13.00 -5.81
C ILE A 340 -2.88 -13.77 -6.15
N TYR A 341 -2.75 -15.05 -6.54
CA TYR A 341 -3.86 -15.88 -7.01
C TYR A 341 -3.57 -17.36 -6.77
N PRO A 342 -4.60 -18.24 -6.70
CA PRO A 342 -4.40 -19.67 -6.43
C PRO A 342 -3.54 -20.34 -7.49
N SER A 343 -2.72 -21.31 -7.10
CA SER A 343 -1.92 -22.12 -8.03
C SER A 343 -2.78 -22.94 -9.01
N SER A 344 -4.04 -23.16 -8.68
CA SER A 344 -5.03 -23.83 -9.56
C SER A 344 -5.68 -22.92 -10.60
N SER A 345 -5.44 -21.60 -10.53
CA SER A 345 -6.08 -20.61 -11.42
C SER A 345 -5.08 -20.01 -12.41
N SER A 346 -5.59 -19.46 -13.52
CA SER A 346 -4.78 -18.64 -14.42
C SER A 346 -4.43 -17.29 -13.79
N CYS A 347 -3.32 -16.70 -14.25
CA CYS A 347 -2.93 -15.35 -13.86
C CYS A 347 -4.08 -14.37 -14.20
N PRO A 348 -4.46 -13.47 -13.28
CA PRO A 348 -5.47 -12.46 -13.54
C PRO A 348 -5.15 -11.55 -14.72
N VAL A 349 -6.18 -10.90 -15.28
CA VAL A 349 -6.05 -10.01 -16.44
C VAL A 349 -5.13 -8.81 -16.16
N GLY A 350 -4.51 -8.29 -17.23
CA GLY A 350 -3.61 -7.12 -17.17
C GLY A 350 -2.13 -7.46 -16.95
N PHE A 351 -1.79 -8.69 -16.54
CA PHE A 351 -0.41 -9.13 -16.37
C PHE A 351 0.14 -9.82 -17.63
N PRO A 352 1.47 -9.90 -17.81
CA PRO A 352 2.05 -10.70 -18.86
C PRO A 352 1.76 -12.19 -18.60
N THR A 353 1.43 -12.90 -19.66
CA THR A 353 1.25 -14.37 -19.67
C THR A 353 2.60 -15.07 -19.80
#